data_acfb0a3a9314343bcc039ec19aa9af5d
#
_entry.id   acfb0a3a9314343bcc039ec19aa9af5d
#
_cell.length_a   1.000
_cell.length_b   1.000
_cell.length_c   1.000
_cell.angle_alpha   90.00
_cell.angle_beta   90.00
_cell.angle_gamma   90.00
#
_symmetry.space_group_name_H-M   'P 1'
#
loop_
_entity.id
_entity.type
_entity.pdbx_description
1 polymer ?
#
loop_
_entity_poly.entity_id
_entity_poly.type
_entity_poly.pdbx_seq_one_letter_code
_entity_poly.pdbx_strand_id
1 'polypeptide(L)'
;MNTIPKEIQTTEEFEQLKTQPKTTRTTGRAESLADRIEEGAAGLAAFAEELSEEEWRTPVSEGGRNGRSVGVIVHHVASVYPIEIDLARTIASGKAVTDVTWKVVTELNAKHAHDQTGVTKAAALELLRRNSREAAVAVRAFTDDELDRAAPFSLSFGAPVTAQFVIEDHALRHSWHHLGRIRTALGR
;
A
#
# COMPACT_ATOMS: atom_id res chain seq x y z
N MET A 1 37.18 -10.43 36.29
CA MET A 1 38.09 -9.79 35.30
C MET A 1 37.23 -9.48 34.07
N ASN A 2 36.88 -8.21 33.90
CA ASN A 2 36.09 -7.74 32.74
C ASN A 2 37.08 -7.53 31.58
N THR A 3 36.89 -8.31 30.51
CA THR A 3 37.67 -8.12 29.26
C THR A 3 36.97 -7.03 28.46
N ILE A 4 37.59 -5.87 28.34
CA ILE A 4 37.15 -4.78 27.45
C ILE A 4 37.31 -5.24 26.00
N PRO A 5 36.34 -5.04 25.10
CA PRO A 5 36.48 -5.36 23.69
C PRO A 5 37.59 -4.49 23.06
N LYS A 6 38.38 -5.11 22.20
CA LYS A 6 39.45 -4.45 21.46
C LYS A 6 38.90 -3.31 20.62
N GLU A 7 39.32 -2.09 20.89
CA GLU A 7 39.03 -0.92 20.03
C GLU A 7 39.60 -1.14 18.62
N ILE A 8 38.88 -0.69 17.62
CA ILE A 8 39.31 -0.64 16.23
C ILE A 8 40.50 0.29 16.14
N GLN A 9 41.69 -0.29 15.86
CA GLN A 9 42.99 0.41 16.05
C GLN A 9 43.57 1.03 14.77
N THR A 10 42.93 0.90 13.60
CA THR A 10 43.50 1.52 12.39
C THR A 10 42.45 2.16 11.48
N THR A 11 42.85 3.27 10.86
CA THR A 11 42.03 3.98 9.85
C THR A 11 41.70 3.10 8.64
N GLU A 12 42.55 2.12 8.33
CA GLU A 12 42.34 1.16 7.23
C GLU A 12 41.23 0.17 7.52
N GLU A 13 41.07 -0.30 8.76
CA GLU A 13 39.94 -1.18 9.15
C GLU A 13 38.60 -0.42 9.08
N PHE A 14 38.60 0.89 9.38
CA PHE A 14 37.41 1.74 9.28
C PHE A 14 37.01 2.01 7.82
N GLU A 15 38.00 2.15 6.91
CA GLU A 15 37.71 2.31 5.47
C GLU A 15 37.28 0.99 4.82
N GLN A 16 37.79 -0.17 5.25
CA GLN A 16 37.34 -1.48 4.76
C GLN A 16 35.92 -1.82 5.18
N LEU A 17 35.44 -1.34 6.35
CA LEU A 17 34.05 -1.47 6.76
C LEU A 17 33.08 -0.64 5.89
N LYS A 18 33.57 0.49 5.33
CA LYS A 18 32.75 1.33 4.42
C LYS A 18 32.64 0.77 3.00
N THR A 19 33.57 -0.10 2.60
CA THR A 19 33.63 -0.65 1.23
C THR A 19 33.03 -2.03 1.07
N GLN A 20 32.47 -2.63 2.13
CA GLN A 20 31.72 -3.87 1.97
C GLN A 20 30.45 -3.56 1.15
N PRO A 21 30.19 -4.30 0.06
CA PRO A 21 28.95 -4.16 -0.67
C PRO A 21 27.81 -4.44 0.32
N LYS A 22 26.91 -3.45 0.52
CA LYS A 22 25.67 -3.67 1.25
C LYS A 22 24.96 -4.84 0.59
N THR A 23 25.05 -6.01 1.19
CA THR A 23 24.28 -7.17 0.78
C THR A 23 22.83 -6.75 0.94
N THR A 24 22.14 -6.57 -0.16
CA THR A 24 20.68 -6.36 -0.21
C THR A 24 20.01 -7.63 0.30
N ARG A 25 19.95 -7.80 1.60
CA ARG A 25 19.08 -8.80 2.21
C ARG A 25 17.67 -8.30 2.01
N THR A 26 16.92 -8.99 1.17
CA THR A 26 15.46 -9.00 1.27
C THR A 26 15.16 -9.46 2.69
N THR A 27 14.64 -8.56 3.51
CA THR A 27 14.44 -8.84 4.91
C THR A 27 13.08 -9.45 5.11
N GLY A 28 12.88 -10.19 6.19
CA GLY A 28 11.57 -10.73 6.54
C GLY A 28 10.47 -9.67 6.69
N ARG A 29 10.84 -8.36 6.83
CA ARG A 29 9.88 -7.24 6.90
C ARG A 29 9.20 -6.98 5.55
N ALA A 30 9.98 -6.81 4.48
CA ALA A 30 9.46 -6.58 3.14
C ALA A 30 8.60 -7.77 2.68
N GLU A 31 9.06 -9.00 2.94
CA GLU A 31 8.28 -10.22 2.65
C GLU A 31 6.96 -10.23 3.42
N SER A 32 6.98 -9.97 4.74
CA SER A 32 5.78 -9.94 5.56
C SER A 32 4.78 -8.87 5.14
N LEU A 33 5.25 -7.69 4.71
CA LEU A 33 4.38 -6.63 4.17
C LEU A 33 3.73 -7.06 2.86
N ALA A 34 4.50 -7.66 1.96
CA ALA A 34 4.01 -8.15 0.68
C ALA A 34 2.97 -9.26 0.85
N ASP A 35 3.24 -10.25 1.72
CA ASP A 35 2.31 -11.34 2.02
C ASP A 35 0.97 -10.81 2.55
N ARG A 36 0.99 -9.80 3.43
CA ARG A 36 -0.22 -9.18 3.97
C ARG A 36 -1.00 -8.37 2.93
N ILE A 37 -0.33 -7.78 1.94
CA ILE A 37 -0.99 -7.15 0.78
C ILE A 37 -1.73 -8.20 -0.04
N GLU A 38 -1.06 -9.32 -0.36
CA GLU A 38 -1.65 -10.43 -1.12
C GLU A 38 -2.82 -11.07 -0.35
N GLU A 39 -2.67 -11.28 0.95
CA GLU A 39 -3.74 -11.81 1.82
C GLU A 39 -4.98 -10.90 1.81
N GLY A 40 -4.79 -9.59 2.00
CA GLY A 40 -5.90 -8.63 1.98
C GLY A 40 -6.61 -8.58 0.63
N ALA A 41 -5.86 -8.56 -0.47
CA ALA A 41 -6.41 -8.59 -1.81
C ALA A 41 -7.12 -9.91 -2.12
N ALA A 42 -6.56 -11.05 -1.71
CA ALA A 42 -7.19 -12.36 -1.87
C ALA A 42 -8.50 -12.47 -1.07
N GLY A 43 -8.52 -11.95 0.17
CA GLY A 43 -9.73 -11.90 0.99
C GLY A 43 -10.83 -11.04 0.37
N LEU A 44 -10.47 -9.88 -0.19
CA LEU A 44 -11.43 -9.02 -0.91
C LEU A 44 -11.93 -9.69 -2.19
N ALA A 45 -11.04 -10.34 -2.95
CA ALA A 45 -11.39 -11.03 -4.19
C ALA A 45 -12.34 -12.21 -3.92
N ALA A 46 -12.02 -13.07 -2.96
CA ALA A 46 -12.86 -14.22 -2.59
C ALA A 46 -14.26 -13.78 -2.15
N PHE A 47 -14.32 -12.74 -1.30
CA PHE A 47 -15.62 -12.18 -0.90
C PHE A 47 -16.41 -11.62 -2.09
N ALA A 48 -15.76 -10.89 -2.98
CA ALA A 48 -16.42 -10.28 -4.14
C ALA A 48 -16.90 -11.31 -5.17
N GLU A 49 -16.22 -12.46 -5.29
CA GLU A 49 -16.64 -13.57 -6.16
C GLU A 49 -18.00 -14.15 -5.76
N GLU A 50 -18.26 -14.24 -4.46
CA GLU A 50 -19.51 -14.80 -3.93
C GLU A 50 -20.74 -13.86 -4.07
N LEU A 51 -20.52 -12.58 -4.35
CA LEU A 51 -21.59 -11.59 -4.40
C LEU A 51 -22.52 -11.85 -5.60
N SER A 52 -23.81 -11.65 -5.42
CA SER A 52 -24.77 -11.56 -6.51
C SER A 52 -24.57 -10.27 -7.33
N GLU A 53 -25.19 -10.18 -8.49
CA GLU A 53 -25.18 -8.96 -9.32
C GLU A 53 -25.91 -7.80 -8.62
N GLU A 54 -26.87 -8.08 -7.77
CA GLU A 54 -27.58 -7.08 -6.97
C GLU A 54 -26.66 -6.53 -5.88
N GLU A 55 -26.00 -7.41 -5.10
CA GLU A 55 -25.03 -7.02 -4.09
C GLU A 55 -23.85 -6.25 -4.71
N TRP A 56 -23.38 -6.64 -5.90
CA TRP A 56 -22.33 -5.94 -6.64
C TRP A 56 -22.67 -4.48 -6.95
N ARG A 57 -23.96 -4.20 -7.17
CA ARG A 57 -24.48 -2.85 -7.47
C ARG A 57 -24.94 -2.09 -6.22
N THR A 58 -24.97 -2.72 -5.07
CA THR A 58 -25.40 -2.09 -3.81
C THR A 58 -24.53 -0.89 -3.47
N PRO A 59 -25.10 0.29 -3.21
CA PRO A 59 -24.33 1.46 -2.80
C PRO A 59 -23.85 1.31 -1.36
N VAL A 60 -22.56 1.57 -1.14
CA VAL A 60 -21.94 1.61 0.19
C VAL A 60 -21.85 3.05 0.65
N SER A 61 -22.57 3.41 1.71
CA SER A 61 -22.59 4.78 2.23
C SER A 61 -21.19 5.25 2.67
N GLU A 62 -20.82 6.46 2.29
CA GLU A 62 -19.56 7.10 2.68
C GLU A 62 -19.88 8.45 3.35
N GLY A 63 -19.87 8.47 4.69
CA GLY A 63 -20.07 9.70 5.45
C GLY A 63 -21.42 10.39 5.19
N GLY A 64 -22.50 9.61 4.98
CA GLY A 64 -23.85 10.12 4.76
C GLY A 64 -24.14 10.61 3.34
N ARG A 65 -23.22 10.38 2.38
CA ARG A 65 -23.44 10.67 0.95
C ARG A 65 -23.87 9.41 0.22
N ASN A 66 -24.51 9.58 -0.96
CA ASN A 66 -24.75 8.48 -1.89
C ASN A 66 -23.42 7.80 -2.22
N GLY A 67 -23.28 6.57 -1.75
CA GLY A 67 -22.03 5.85 -1.80
C GLY A 67 -21.76 5.28 -3.19
N ARG A 68 -20.50 4.96 -3.41
CA ARG A 68 -20.07 4.16 -4.57
C ARG A 68 -20.65 2.74 -4.45
N SER A 69 -20.98 2.10 -5.58
CA SER A 69 -21.36 0.68 -5.54
C SER A 69 -20.18 -0.19 -5.08
N VAL A 70 -20.50 -1.37 -4.58
CA VAL A 70 -19.50 -2.38 -4.21
C VAL A 70 -18.48 -2.57 -5.35
N GLY A 71 -18.96 -2.73 -6.58
CA GLY A 71 -18.12 -2.92 -7.75
C GLY A 71 -17.13 -1.77 -7.99
N VAL A 72 -17.61 -0.54 -7.86
CA VAL A 72 -16.76 0.66 -7.98
C VAL A 72 -15.69 0.70 -6.88
N ILE A 73 -16.04 0.28 -5.66
CA ILE A 73 -15.09 0.22 -4.55
C ILE A 73 -14.04 -0.85 -4.78
N VAL A 74 -14.41 -2.06 -5.20
CA VAL A 74 -13.45 -3.12 -5.50
C VAL A 74 -12.49 -2.70 -6.62
N HIS A 75 -13.01 -2.08 -7.68
CA HIS A 75 -12.19 -1.55 -8.76
C HIS A 75 -11.28 -0.40 -8.30
N HIS A 76 -11.76 0.46 -7.41
CA HIS A 76 -10.95 1.52 -6.81
C HIS A 76 -9.75 0.93 -6.05
N VAL A 77 -9.97 -0.01 -5.14
CA VAL A 77 -8.89 -0.70 -4.43
C VAL A 77 -7.87 -1.29 -5.41
N ALA A 78 -8.36 -1.95 -6.45
CA ALA A 78 -7.51 -2.52 -7.47
C ALA A 78 -6.64 -1.49 -8.21
N SER A 79 -7.23 -0.32 -8.52
CA SER A 79 -6.59 0.70 -9.36
C SER A 79 -5.56 1.57 -8.63
N VAL A 80 -5.63 1.68 -7.30
CA VAL A 80 -4.73 2.57 -6.54
C VAL A 80 -3.41 1.92 -6.12
N TYR A 81 -3.27 0.59 -6.14
CA TYR A 81 -2.02 -0.09 -5.78
C TYR A 81 -0.77 0.50 -6.43
N PRO A 82 -0.72 0.73 -7.76
CA PRO A 82 0.47 1.32 -8.39
C PRO A 82 0.81 2.70 -7.83
N ILE A 83 -0.21 3.52 -7.58
CA ILE A 83 -0.04 4.88 -7.03
C ILE A 83 0.54 4.81 -5.63
N GLU A 84 0.00 3.94 -4.77
CA GLU A 84 0.43 3.78 -3.38
C GLU A 84 1.88 3.27 -3.28
N ILE A 85 2.27 2.36 -4.16
CA ILE A 85 3.64 1.87 -4.23
C ILE A 85 4.60 2.97 -4.74
N ASP A 86 4.20 3.79 -5.69
CA ASP A 86 5.02 4.89 -6.18
C ASP A 86 5.20 5.99 -5.12
N LEU A 87 4.19 6.25 -4.29
CA LEU A 87 4.32 7.12 -3.11
C LEU A 87 5.35 6.54 -2.12
N ALA A 88 5.26 5.25 -1.80
CA ALA A 88 6.22 4.58 -0.93
C ALA A 88 7.65 4.64 -1.47
N ARG A 89 7.85 4.40 -2.78
CA ARG A 89 9.16 4.53 -3.44
C ARG A 89 9.70 5.96 -3.38
N THR A 90 8.84 6.96 -3.52
CA THR A 90 9.23 8.37 -3.41
C THR A 90 9.78 8.65 -2.02
N ILE A 91 9.07 8.25 -0.97
CA ILE A 91 9.52 8.38 0.42
C ILE A 91 10.82 7.58 0.65
N ALA A 92 10.89 6.34 0.19
CA ALA A 92 12.08 5.49 0.29
C ALA A 92 13.32 6.09 -0.39
N SER A 93 13.13 6.92 -1.42
CA SER A 93 14.23 7.68 -2.03
C SER A 93 14.68 8.91 -1.22
N GLY A 94 13.99 9.22 -0.11
CA GLY A 94 14.23 10.41 0.72
C GLY A 94 13.58 11.69 0.17
N LYS A 95 12.72 11.58 -0.83
CA LYS A 95 12.03 12.72 -1.44
C LYS A 95 10.67 12.95 -0.79
N ALA A 96 10.36 14.24 -0.55
CA ALA A 96 9.04 14.64 -0.07
C ALA A 96 7.96 14.39 -1.14
N VAL A 97 6.77 13.99 -0.68
CA VAL A 97 5.53 14.01 -1.48
C VAL A 97 4.74 15.25 -1.06
N THR A 98 4.60 16.22 -1.94
CA THR A 98 4.01 17.54 -1.65
C THR A 98 2.75 17.86 -2.44
N ASP A 99 2.56 17.22 -3.57
CA ASP A 99 1.54 17.50 -4.59
C ASP A 99 0.29 16.61 -4.47
N VAL A 100 0.38 15.50 -3.73
CA VAL A 100 -0.76 14.60 -3.47
C VAL A 100 -1.52 15.08 -2.25
N THR A 101 -2.43 16.03 -2.43
CA THR A 101 -3.24 16.58 -1.35
C THR A 101 -4.59 15.85 -1.20
N TRP A 102 -5.26 15.99 -0.05
CA TRP A 102 -6.61 15.45 0.15
C TRP A 102 -7.62 15.96 -0.88
N LYS A 103 -7.43 17.18 -1.39
CA LYS A 103 -8.24 17.73 -2.49
C LYS A 103 -8.04 16.91 -3.76
N VAL A 104 -6.77 16.68 -4.16
CA VAL A 104 -6.41 15.87 -5.34
C VAL A 104 -6.96 14.45 -5.20
N VAL A 105 -6.81 13.82 -4.03
CA VAL A 105 -7.36 12.48 -3.78
C VAL A 105 -8.88 12.46 -3.92
N THR A 106 -9.57 13.47 -3.39
CA THR A 106 -11.04 13.58 -3.50
C THR A 106 -11.49 13.72 -4.95
N GLU A 107 -10.80 14.56 -5.74
CA GLU A 107 -11.12 14.75 -7.15
C GLU A 107 -10.87 13.49 -7.99
N LEU A 108 -9.73 12.81 -7.76
CA LEU A 108 -9.42 11.53 -8.42
C LEU A 108 -10.45 10.46 -8.08
N ASN A 109 -10.83 10.35 -6.82
CA ASN A 109 -11.83 9.39 -6.37
C ASN A 109 -13.23 9.67 -6.96
N ALA A 110 -13.61 10.94 -7.07
CA ALA A 110 -14.88 11.33 -7.69
C ALA A 110 -14.88 11.01 -9.19
N LYS A 111 -13.79 11.33 -9.89
CA LYS A 111 -13.62 10.98 -11.29
C LYS A 111 -13.66 9.49 -11.52
N HIS A 112 -12.88 8.72 -10.73
CA HIS A 112 -12.88 7.25 -10.79
C HIS A 112 -14.28 6.68 -10.58
N ALA A 113 -15.03 7.17 -9.58
CA ALA A 113 -16.36 6.71 -9.28
C ALA A 113 -17.34 6.96 -10.45
N HIS A 114 -17.20 8.10 -11.12
CA HIS A 114 -17.98 8.43 -12.31
C HIS A 114 -17.64 7.50 -13.49
N ASP A 115 -16.36 7.34 -13.78
CA ASP A 115 -15.88 6.59 -14.95
C ASP A 115 -16.15 5.08 -14.84
N GLN A 116 -16.25 4.55 -13.61
CA GLN A 116 -16.35 3.11 -13.33
C GLN A 116 -17.74 2.65 -12.89
N THR A 117 -18.79 3.45 -13.10
CA THR A 117 -20.17 3.11 -12.70
C THR A 117 -20.68 1.78 -13.26
N GLY A 118 -20.19 1.36 -14.44
CA GLY A 118 -20.56 0.12 -15.12
C GLY A 118 -19.55 -1.00 -15.01
N VAL A 119 -18.57 -0.92 -14.09
CA VAL A 119 -17.50 -1.92 -14.02
C VAL A 119 -18.06 -3.33 -13.75
N THR A 120 -17.62 -4.30 -14.54
CA THR A 120 -17.98 -5.72 -14.35
C THR A 120 -17.15 -6.35 -13.24
N LYS A 121 -17.73 -7.35 -12.56
CA LYS A 121 -17.03 -8.11 -11.53
C LYS A 121 -15.75 -8.74 -12.07
N ALA A 122 -15.83 -9.34 -13.25
CA ALA A 122 -14.66 -9.99 -13.88
C ALA A 122 -13.50 -9.00 -14.11
N ALA A 123 -13.78 -7.81 -14.65
CA ALA A 123 -12.75 -6.80 -14.91
C ALA A 123 -12.12 -6.28 -13.60
N ALA A 124 -12.95 -6.01 -12.58
CA ALA A 124 -12.46 -5.53 -11.29
C ALA A 124 -11.60 -6.58 -10.58
N LEU A 125 -11.99 -7.86 -10.60
CA LEU A 125 -11.24 -8.96 -9.99
C LEU A 125 -9.93 -9.25 -10.71
N GLU A 126 -9.94 -9.20 -12.04
CA GLU A 126 -8.71 -9.34 -12.84
C GLU A 126 -7.70 -8.23 -12.48
N LEU A 127 -8.18 -6.98 -12.45
CA LEU A 127 -7.36 -5.83 -12.07
C LEU A 127 -6.81 -5.98 -10.64
N LEU A 128 -7.66 -6.37 -9.69
CA LEU A 128 -7.29 -6.55 -8.28
C LEU A 128 -6.17 -7.58 -8.13
N ARG A 129 -6.32 -8.75 -8.74
CA ARG A 129 -5.33 -9.83 -8.68
C ARG A 129 -4.02 -9.47 -9.36
N ARG A 130 -4.06 -8.74 -10.46
CA ARG A 130 -2.87 -8.29 -11.16
C ARG A 130 -2.11 -7.25 -10.35
N ASN A 131 -2.78 -6.16 -10.01
CA ASN A 131 -2.12 -5.02 -9.37
C ASN A 131 -1.67 -5.32 -7.94
N SER A 132 -2.38 -6.15 -7.19
CA SER A 132 -1.92 -6.57 -5.85
C SER A 132 -0.67 -7.43 -5.90
N ARG A 133 -0.54 -8.35 -6.88
CA ARG A 133 0.69 -9.13 -7.10
C ARG A 133 1.85 -8.24 -7.52
N GLU A 134 1.63 -7.31 -8.44
CA GLU A 134 2.66 -6.35 -8.85
C GLU A 134 3.12 -5.47 -7.68
N ALA A 135 2.18 -5.02 -6.83
CA ALA A 135 2.48 -4.28 -5.60
C ALA A 135 3.30 -5.13 -4.62
N ALA A 136 2.91 -6.38 -4.38
CA ALA A 136 3.64 -7.29 -3.50
C ALA A 136 5.07 -7.56 -4.01
N VAL A 137 5.24 -7.81 -5.32
CA VAL A 137 6.58 -7.94 -5.94
C VAL A 137 7.41 -6.68 -5.71
N ALA A 138 6.80 -5.50 -5.88
CA ALA A 138 7.49 -4.24 -5.67
C ALA A 138 7.88 -4.02 -4.21
N VAL A 139 7.01 -4.41 -3.26
CA VAL A 139 7.28 -4.29 -1.81
C VAL A 139 8.39 -5.24 -1.38
N ARG A 140 8.45 -6.47 -1.90
CA ARG A 140 9.54 -7.43 -1.64
C ARG A 140 10.92 -6.90 -2.03
N ALA A 141 11.00 -5.94 -2.96
CA ALA A 141 12.25 -5.35 -3.38
C ALA A 141 12.80 -4.26 -2.44
N PHE A 142 12.02 -3.77 -1.47
CA PHE A 142 12.50 -2.78 -0.52
C PHE A 142 13.50 -3.39 0.47
N THR A 143 14.56 -2.65 0.74
CA THR A 143 15.49 -2.94 1.83
C THR A 143 14.96 -2.36 3.15
N ASP A 144 15.47 -2.84 4.30
CA ASP A 144 15.11 -2.26 5.60
C ASP A 144 15.47 -0.77 5.69
N ASP A 145 16.63 -0.38 5.17
CA ASP A 145 17.05 1.03 5.11
C ASP A 145 16.06 1.89 4.32
N GLU A 146 15.47 1.36 3.23
CA GLU A 146 14.46 2.05 2.44
C GLU A 146 13.12 2.10 3.15
N LEU A 147 12.72 1.01 3.81
CA LEU A 147 11.50 0.95 4.61
C LEU A 147 11.53 1.94 5.79
N ASP A 148 12.70 2.11 6.42
CA ASP A 148 12.90 3.03 7.55
C ASP A 148 13.10 4.49 7.13
N ARG A 149 13.38 4.74 5.85
CA ARG A 149 13.60 6.11 5.37
C ARG A 149 12.34 6.92 5.45
N ALA A 150 12.43 8.12 6.05
CA ALA A 150 11.33 9.03 6.24
C ALA A 150 11.51 10.31 5.40
N ALA A 151 10.40 10.83 4.90
CA ALA A 151 10.33 12.13 4.23
C ALA A 151 8.95 12.80 4.44
N PRO A 152 8.83 14.12 4.25
CA PRO A 152 7.56 14.82 4.37
C PRO A 152 6.49 14.26 3.44
N PHE A 153 5.28 14.05 3.97
CA PHE A 153 4.15 13.46 3.25
C PHE A 153 2.91 14.35 3.38
N SER A 154 2.41 14.85 2.25
CA SER A 154 1.30 15.81 2.22
C SER A 154 0.00 15.27 2.80
N LEU A 155 -0.30 13.97 2.65
CA LEU A 155 -1.50 13.36 3.23
C LEU A 155 -1.42 13.22 4.76
N SER A 156 -0.22 13.34 5.34
CA SER A 156 0.04 13.44 6.77
C SER A 156 0.34 14.89 7.21
N PHE A 157 -0.20 15.87 6.48
CA PHE A 157 -0.03 17.30 6.77
C PHE A 157 1.43 17.77 6.76
N GLY A 158 2.28 17.13 5.96
CA GLY A 158 3.71 17.43 5.87
C GLY A 158 4.57 16.80 6.95
N ALA A 159 3.99 16.01 7.86
CA ALA A 159 4.78 15.23 8.81
C ALA A 159 5.67 14.22 8.06
N PRO A 160 6.92 14.01 8.50
CA PRO A 160 7.75 12.96 7.94
C PRO A 160 7.20 11.58 8.34
N VAL A 161 6.99 10.72 7.34
CA VAL A 161 6.55 9.33 7.52
C VAL A 161 7.54 8.40 6.84
N THR A 162 7.66 7.17 7.34
CA THR A 162 8.52 6.16 6.71
C THR A 162 7.86 5.55 5.48
N ALA A 163 8.66 5.01 4.56
CA ALA A 163 8.13 4.26 3.42
C ALA A 163 7.30 3.06 3.89
N GLN A 164 7.71 2.37 4.98
CA GLN A 164 6.91 1.31 5.58
C GLN A 164 5.53 1.81 6.00
N PHE A 165 5.44 2.96 6.68
CA PHE A 165 4.15 3.53 7.08
C PHE A 165 3.23 3.75 5.87
N VAL A 166 3.77 4.29 4.77
CA VAL A 166 2.98 4.50 3.54
C VAL A 166 2.47 3.17 2.98
N ILE A 167 3.29 2.12 2.95
CA ILE A 167 2.87 0.78 2.52
C ILE A 167 1.77 0.24 3.43
N GLU A 168 1.91 0.35 4.75
CA GLU A 168 0.96 -0.18 5.73
C GLU A 168 -0.37 0.58 5.73
N ASP A 169 -0.32 1.92 5.74
CA ASP A 169 -1.53 2.74 5.83
C ASP A 169 -2.31 2.82 4.51
N HIS A 170 -1.62 2.70 3.39
CA HIS A 170 -2.25 2.74 2.07
C HIS A 170 -2.39 1.33 1.48
N ALA A 171 -1.36 0.77 0.88
CA ALA A 171 -1.46 -0.45 0.09
C ALA A 171 -1.97 -1.67 0.88
N LEU A 172 -1.50 -1.87 2.11
CA LEU A 172 -1.90 -3.03 2.92
C LEU A 172 -3.31 -2.84 3.52
N ARG A 173 -3.54 -1.71 4.19
CA ARG A 173 -4.80 -1.46 4.89
C ARG A 173 -5.99 -1.32 3.94
N HIS A 174 -5.78 -0.88 2.70
CA HIS A 174 -6.84 -0.50 1.76
C HIS A 174 -7.83 -1.63 1.49
N SER A 175 -7.35 -2.83 1.14
CA SER A 175 -8.21 -3.99 0.91
C SER A 175 -9.02 -4.38 2.13
N TRP A 176 -8.39 -4.44 3.30
CA TRP A 176 -9.06 -4.79 4.56
C TRP A 176 -10.09 -3.76 4.97
N HIS A 177 -9.76 -2.47 4.85
CA HIS A 177 -10.67 -1.37 5.17
C HIS A 177 -11.93 -1.43 4.32
N HIS A 178 -11.78 -1.56 3.01
CA HIS A 178 -12.93 -1.60 2.11
C HIS A 178 -13.72 -2.90 2.21
N LEU A 179 -13.08 -4.04 2.43
CA LEU A 179 -13.77 -5.31 2.70
C LEU A 179 -14.67 -5.19 3.94
N GLY A 180 -14.15 -4.65 5.04
CA GLY A 180 -14.94 -4.43 6.26
C GLY A 180 -16.15 -3.52 6.02
N ARG A 181 -15.97 -2.43 5.26
CA ARG A 181 -17.06 -1.52 4.90
C ARG A 181 -18.12 -2.16 4.02
N ILE A 182 -17.71 -2.94 3.01
CA ILE A 182 -18.62 -3.66 2.12
C ILE A 182 -19.44 -4.68 2.92
N ARG A 183 -18.76 -5.47 3.78
CA ARG A 183 -19.44 -6.44 4.66
C ARG A 183 -20.51 -5.77 5.52
N THR A 184 -20.15 -4.68 6.18
CA THR A 184 -21.09 -3.91 7.00
C THR A 184 -22.29 -3.42 6.19
N ALA A 185 -22.08 -2.91 4.98
CA ALA A 185 -23.15 -2.41 4.12
C ALA A 185 -24.09 -3.51 3.62
N LEU A 186 -23.58 -4.73 3.44
CA LEU A 186 -24.36 -5.90 3.01
C LEU A 186 -24.94 -6.73 4.17
N GLY A 187 -24.61 -6.38 5.42
CA GLY A 187 -25.04 -7.14 6.60
C GLY A 187 -24.38 -8.52 6.73
N ARG A 188 -23.12 -8.66 6.25
CA ARG A 188 -22.37 -9.93 6.20
C ARG A 188 -21.11 -9.92 7.02
#